data_a7e4c94cd35b6f326056ec0369646868
#
_entry.id   a7e4c94cd35b6f326056ec0369646868
#
_cell.length_a   1.000
_cell.length_b   1.000
_cell.length_c   1.000
_cell.angle_alpha   90.00
_cell.angle_beta   90.00
_cell.angle_gamma   90.00
#
_symmetry.space_group_name_H-M   'P 1'
#
loop_
_entity.id
_entity.type
_entity.pdbx_description
1 polymer ?
#
loop_
_entity_poly.entity_id
_entity_poly.type
_entity_poly.pdbx_seq_one_letter_code
_entity_poly.pdbx_strand_id
1 'polypeptide(L)'
;MTPPPSALPPAARRALFIYNLFFPPVFLALLPGFLLRMLRRGGYREKFRQRLGRYTAAECARFAQGEWIWLHSISVGETLLALKIACEIRRLAPEKSIALSVTTSTGFAVAQPHAGDWLEVICNPLDAPWIVHRALDAVRPQRLIFIEAIWPNLLAAAKRRGLPATFLPRLSPRSEARFRRFRFFTAPIFRLLDALAAAEPEDTARWQSLGVEPARLRVTGNAKFDATASDGARTAEFRALLQSLGIPDDAPVLLGGSTFPGEECILAETFLTLRGKFPALFLIIAPRHVERAAAILSELSPLNLRIVRRSELTGSGSQLPDLLLLDTTGELRDWYALATVVFIGKSLTATGGQNPVEPVLAGRPVVFGPHMENFAAITARWLAADAAVQVRDAAELRTQLATLLADPARRATLAQRARAIAAEHTGATTRTAETLLFSR
;
A
#
# COMPACT_ATOMS: atom_id res chain seq x y z
N MET A 1 30.84 11.55 17.24
CA MET A 1 30.99 10.73 18.47
C MET A 1 29.72 9.91 18.64
N THR A 2 29.82 8.58 18.56
CA THR A 2 28.71 7.68 18.92
C THR A 2 28.47 7.76 20.43
N PRO A 3 27.23 7.96 20.89
CA PRO A 3 26.95 7.97 22.32
C PRO A 3 27.34 6.61 22.95
N PRO A 4 27.72 6.59 24.23
CA PRO A 4 28.10 5.34 24.88
C PRO A 4 26.95 4.32 24.84
N PRO A 5 27.26 3.02 24.73
CA PRO A 5 26.24 1.98 24.62
C PRO A 5 25.32 2.01 25.83
N SER A 6 24.04 2.25 25.59
CA SER A 6 23.03 2.32 26.65
C SER A 6 22.58 0.92 27.06
N ALA A 7 22.57 0.64 28.37
CA ALA A 7 22.04 -0.61 28.88
C ALA A 7 20.52 -0.68 28.67
N LEU A 8 20.03 -1.76 28.05
CA LEU A 8 18.59 -1.96 27.89
C LEU A 8 17.88 -2.14 29.24
N PRO A 9 16.64 -1.64 29.39
CA PRO A 9 15.82 -1.86 30.58
C PRO A 9 15.72 -3.36 30.93
N PRO A 10 15.68 -3.72 32.23
CA PRO A 10 15.60 -5.13 32.65
C PRO A 10 14.44 -5.91 32.02
N ALA A 11 13.27 -5.26 31.86
CA ALA A 11 12.10 -5.88 31.22
C ALA A 11 12.36 -6.22 29.75
N ALA A 12 13.03 -5.33 29.00
CA ALA A 12 13.38 -5.57 27.61
C ALA A 12 14.43 -6.70 27.48
N ARG A 13 15.40 -6.75 28.40
CA ARG A 13 16.39 -7.85 28.45
C ARG A 13 15.71 -9.22 28.66
N ARG A 14 14.73 -9.29 29.59
CA ARG A 14 13.94 -10.52 29.82
C ARG A 14 13.11 -10.91 28.61
N ALA A 15 12.45 -9.95 27.96
CA ALA A 15 11.68 -10.19 26.73
C ALA A 15 12.59 -10.74 25.61
N LEU A 16 13.76 -10.15 25.41
CA LEU A 16 14.73 -10.62 24.41
C LEU A 16 15.29 -12.01 24.74
N PHE A 17 15.52 -12.31 26.01
CA PHE A 17 15.95 -13.65 26.41
C PHE A 17 14.89 -14.70 26.05
N ILE A 18 13.62 -14.46 26.36
CA ILE A 18 12.50 -15.32 25.98
C ILE A 18 12.44 -15.45 24.44
N TYR A 19 12.53 -14.34 23.71
CA TYR A 19 12.54 -14.36 22.26
C TYR A 19 13.66 -15.23 21.69
N ASN A 20 14.87 -15.04 22.16
CA ASN A 20 16.04 -15.78 21.68
C ASN A 20 16.04 -17.27 22.08
N LEU A 21 15.33 -17.62 23.15
CA LEU A 21 15.12 -19.03 23.53
C LEU A 21 14.15 -19.72 22.56
N PHE A 22 13.09 -19.05 22.15
CA PHE A 22 12.05 -19.63 21.28
C PHE A 22 12.29 -19.40 19.80
N PHE A 23 13.04 -18.39 19.41
CA PHE A 23 13.29 -18.06 17.99
C PHE A 23 13.97 -19.21 17.22
N PRO A 24 15.05 -19.86 17.71
CA PRO A 24 15.70 -20.93 16.96
C PRO A 24 14.79 -22.15 16.71
N PRO A 25 14.10 -22.74 17.70
CA PRO A 25 13.23 -23.88 17.45
C PRO A 25 12.04 -23.52 16.53
N VAL A 26 11.43 -22.34 16.68
CA VAL A 26 10.35 -21.87 15.80
C VAL A 26 10.86 -21.65 14.38
N PHE A 27 12.04 -21.03 14.24
CA PHE A 27 12.67 -20.83 12.95
C PHE A 27 12.98 -22.17 12.25
N LEU A 28 13.54 -23.14 12.96
CA LEU A 28 13.84 -24.47 12.43
C LEU A 28 12.56 -25.19 11.98
N ALA A 29 11.48 -25.11 12.76
CA ALA A 29 10.19 -25.70 12.42
C ALA A 29 9.58 -25.08 11.15
N LEU A 30 9.75 -23.79 10.94
CA LEU A 30 9.23 -23.05 9.77
C LEU A 30 10.17 -23.11 8.56
N LEU A 31 11.44 -23.48 8.76
CA LEU A 31 12.48 -23.44 7.73
C LEU A 31 12.14 -24.29 6.48
N PRO A 32 11.63 -25.54 6.58
CA PRO A 32 11.28 -26.32 5.40
C PRO A 32 10.23 -25.62 4.51
N GLY A 33 9.19 -25.06 5.12
CA GLY A 33 8.15 -24.31 4.39
C GLY A 33 8.68 -23.00 3.79
N PHE A 34 9.65 -22.36 4.46
CA PHE A 34 10.33 -21.18 3.92
C PHE A 34 11.20 -21.54 2.72
N LEU A 35 12.03 -22.58 2.82
CA LEU A 35 12.88 -23.07 1.73
C LEU A 35 12.06 -23.49 0.52
N LEU A 36 10.97 -24.23 0.72
CA LEU A 36 10.08 -24.65 -0.37
C LEU A 36 9.48 -23.46 -1.11
N ARG A 37 8.99 -22.45 -0.37
CA ARG A 37 8.48 -21.22 -0.98
C ARG A 37 9.56 -20.45 -1.72
N MET A 38 10.75 -20.40 -1.17
CA MET A 38 11.91 -19.76 -1.76
C MET A 38 12.30 -20.42 -3.09
N LEU A 39 12.35 -21.75 -3.11
CA LEU A 39 12.65 -22.53 -4.34
C LEU A 39 11.56 -22.33 -5.41
N ARG A 40 10.28 -22.37 -5.02
CA ARG A 40 9.17 -22.21 -5.95
C ARG A 40 9.05 -20.80 -6.55
N ARG A 41 9.40 -19.75 -5.80
CA ARG A 41 9.27 -18.35 -6.25
C ARG A 41 10.49 -17.82 -6.98
N GLY A 42 11.64 -18.47 -6.87
CA GLY A 42 12.91 -18.01 -7.45
C GLY A 42 13.44 -16.71 -6.84
N GLY A 43 14.45 -16.11 -7.45
CA GLY A 43 15.01 -14.80 -7.07
C GLY A 43 15.72 -14.73 -5.70
N TYR A 44 15.83 -15.84 -4.98
CA TYR A 44 16.35 -15.86 -3.61
C TYR A 44 17.88 -15.84 -3.53
N ARG A 45 18.58 -16.12 -4.63
CA ARG A 45 20.07 -16.20 -4.66
C ARG A 45 20.68 -14.81 -4.57
N GLU A 46 19.96 -13.83 -5.03
CA GLU A 46 20.40 -12.45 -5.06
C GLU A 46 20.58 -11.94 -3.63
N LYS A 47 21.79 -11.46 -3.32
CA LYS A 47 22.18 -10.93 -2.01
C LYS A 47 21.86 -11.84 -0.80
N PHE A 48 21.72 -13.18 -1.00
CA PHE A 48 21.36 -14.11 0.09
C PHE A 48 22.30 -14.04 1.29
N ARG A 49 23.59 -13.75 1.08
CA ARG A 49 24.60 -13.60 2.15
C ARG A 49 24.22 -12.53 3.17
N GLN A 50 23.51 -11.48 2.75
CA GLN A 50 23.08 -10.39 3.63
C GLN A 50 22.09 -10.88 4.68
N ARG A 51 21.30 -11.96 4.42
CA ARG A 51 20.45 -12.61 5.42
C ARG A 51 21.24 -13.19 6.60
N LEU A 52 22.51 -13.45 6.41
CA LEU A 52 23.45 -13.91 7.43
C LEU A 52 24.35 -12.76 7.95
N GLY A 53 24.03 -11.53 7.64
CA GLY A 53 24.81 -10.34 8.00
C GLY A 53 26.15 -10.24 7.29
N ARG A 54 26.30 -10.88 6.11
CA ARG A 54 27.55 -10.86 5.34
C ARG A 54 27.39 -9.95 4.14
N TYR A 55 28.19 -8.89 4.11
CA TYR A 55 28.26 -7.92 3.03
C TYR A 55 29.61 -8.02 2.33
N THR A 56 29.67 -7.65 1.06
CA THR A 56 30.91 -7.56 0.29
C THR A 56 31.72 -6.33 0.70
N ALA A 57 33.01 -6.32 0.38
CA ALA A 57 33.87 -5.16 0.64
C ALA A 57 33.34 -3.89 -0.09
N ALA A 58 32.83 -4.06 -1.32
CA ALA A 58 32.24 -2.96 -2.08
C ALA A 58 30.97 -2.39 -1.41
N GLU A 59 30.07 -3.25 -0.92
CA GLU A 59 28.88 -2.83 -0.17
C GLU A 59 29.27 -2.10 1.12
N CYS A 60 30.22 -2.63 1.89
CA CYS A 60 30.73 -1.98 3.10
C CYS A 60 31.39 -0.63 2.79
N ALA A 61 32.16 -0.52 1.72
CA ALA A 61 32.78 0.73 1.28
C ALA A 61 31.72 1.77 0.90
N ARG A 62 30.67 1.35 0.19
CA ARG A 62 29.54 2.21 -0.16
C ARG A 62 28.81 2.74 1.09
N PHE A 63 28.51 1.87 2.06
CA PHE A 63 27.90 2.29 3.31
C PHE A 63 28.78 3.22 4.16
N ALA A 64 30.10 3.10 4.04
CA ALA A 64 31.03 3.96 4.77
C ALA A 64 31.09 5.40 4.23
N GLN A 65 30.65 5.63 2.98
CA GLN A 65 30.73 6.93 2.30
C GLN A 65 29.51 7.82 2.51
N GLY A 66 28.43 7.32 3.15
CA GLY A 66 27.17 8.04 3.24
C GLY A 66 26.57 8.08 4.65
N GLU A 67 25.57 8.93 4.80
CA GLU A 67 24.71 8.98 5.99
C GLU A 67 23.44 8.19 5.75
N TRP A 68 23.42 6.96 6.20
CA TRP A 68 22.37 6.00 5.87
C TRP A 68 21.26 5.97 6.91
N ILE A 69 20.02 5.97 6.42
CA ILE A 69 18.82 5.64 7.19
C ILE A 69 18.39 4.24 6.77
N TRP A 70 18.20 3.34 7.73
CA TRP A 70 17.76 1.98 7.45
C TRP A 70 16.26 1.86 7.58
N LEU A 71 15.55 1.64 6.44
CA LEU A 71 14.14 1.28 6.39
C LEU A 71 14.01 -0.24 6.34
N HIS A 72 13.21 -0.80 7.24
CA HIS A 72 12.98 -2.24 7.34
C HIS A 72 11.55 -2.59 6.93
N SER A 73 11.38 -3.42 5.88
CA SER A 73 10.09 -3.91 5.37
C SER A 73 10.12 -5.43 5.13
N ILE A 74 8.95 -6.08 5.09
CA ILE A 74 8.85 -7.53 4.93
C ILE A 74 8.15 -7.90 3.63
N SER A 75 6.95 -7.37 3.37
CA SER A 75 6.08 -7.73 2.25
C SER A 75 6.13 -6.71 1.11
N VAL A 76 5.55 -7.05 -0.05
CA VAL A 76 5.41 -6.13 -1.19
C VAL A 76 4.69 -4.85 -0.81
N GLY A 77 3.56 -4.95 -0.07
CA GLY A 77 2.79 -3.77 0.33
C GLY A 77 3.57 -2.84 1.28
N GLU A 78 4.34 -3.41 2.20
CA GLU A 78 5.25 -2.66 3.08
C GLU A 78 6.40 -2.03 2.29
N THR A 79 6.93 -2.75 1.30
CA THR A 79 8.01 -2.24 0.45
C THR A 79 7.56 -1.04 -0.38
N LEU A 80 6.37 -1.08 -0.96
CA LEU A 80 5.80 0.07 -1.68
C LEU A 80 5.59 1.28 -0.77
N LEU A 81 5.10 1.05 0.45
CA LEU A 81 4.97 2.11 1.45
C LEU A 81 6.35 2.65 1.87
N ALA A 82 7.32 1.75 2.09
CA ALA A 82 8.70 2.13 2.41
C ALA A 82 9.35 2.97 1.30
N LEU A 83 9.15 2.62 0.03
CA LEU A 83 9.62 3.41 -1.11
C LEU A 83 9.00 4.81 -1.14
N LYS A 84 7.69 4.90 -0.89
CA LYS A 84 6.99 6.20 -0.83
C LYS A 84 7.57 7.08 0.29
N ILE A 85 7.78 6.51 1.48
CA ILE A 85 8.41 7.21 2.61
C ILE A 85 9.87 7.55 2.30
N ALA A 86 10.62 6.65 1.65
CA ALA A 86 12.01 6.89 1.25
C ALA A 86 12.14 8.09 0.30
N CYS A 87 11.28 8.18 -0.72
CA CYS A 87 11.23 9.34 -1.62
C CYS A 87 10.95 10.64 -0.86
N GLU A 88 10.04 10.61 0.11
CA GLU A 88 9.71 11.79 0.90
C GLU A 88 10.85 12.17 1.88
N ILE A 89 11.50 11.19 2.51
CA ILE A 89 12.71 11.43 3.31
C ILE A 89 13.80 12.07 2.44
N ARG A 90 14.00 11.56 1.21
CA ARG A 90 14.98 12.14 0.27
C ARG A 90 14.64 13.58 -0.10
N ARG A 91 13.36 13.93 -0.21
CA ARG A 91 12.92 15.31 -0.46
C ARG A 91 13.18 16.22 0.74
N LEU A 92 12.96 15.72 1.96
CA LEU A 92 13.16 16.48 3.22
C LEU A 92 14.62 16.59 3.64
N ALA A 93 15.43 15.59 3.34
CA ALA A 93 16.84 15.48 3.70
C ALA A 93 17.66 14.92 2.53
N PRO A 94 17.97 15.75 1.51
CA PRO A 94 18.63 15.32 0.28
C PRO A 94 20.03 14.72 0.49
N GLU A 95 20.69 15.01 1.59
CA GLU A 95 22.00 14.49 1.95
C GLU A 95 21.94 13.04 2.48
N LYS A 96 20.75 12.57 2.91
CA LYS A 96 20.60 11.23 3.48
C LYS A 96 20.42 10.17 2.39
N SER A 97 21.05 9.04 2.60
CA SER A 97 20.89 7.83 1.78
C SER A 97 20.03 6.80 2.52
N ILE A 98 19.34 5.96 1.76
CA ILE A 98 18.40 4.97 2.29
C ILE A 98 18.91 3.56 2.05
N ALA A 99 19.06 2.77 3.11
CA ALA A 99 19.21 1.31 3.04
C ALA A 99 17.83 0.68 3.26
N LEU A 100 17.19 0.22 2.18
CA LEU A 100 15.88 -0.44 2.24
C LEU A 100 16.06 -1.93 2.32
N SER A 101 15.78 -2.51 3.48
CA SER A 101 15.83 -3.97 3.65
C SER A 101 14.48 -4.62 3.40
N VAL A 102 14.50 -5.75 2.67
CA VAL A 102 13.30 -6.48 2.25
C VAL A 102 13.44 -7.98 2.52
N THR A 103 12.36 -8.61 3.01
CA THR A 103 12.39 -10.05 3.33
C THR A 103 12.03 -10.94 2.15
N THR A 104 10.98 -10.61 1.39
CA THR A 104 10.46 -11.46 0.30
C THR A 104 11.15 -11.19 -1.02
N SER A 105 11.36 -12.23 -1.86
CA SER A 105 11.94 -12.06 -3.20
C SER A 105 11.07 -11.18 -4.10
N THR A 106 9.74 -11.27 -3.98
CA THR A 106 8.81 -10.41 -4.71
C THR A 106 8.89 -8.94 -4.27
N GLY A 107 9.03 -8.67 -2.97
CA GLY A 107 9.27 -7.31 -2.46
C GLY A 107 10.62 -6.77 -2.91
N PHE A 108 11.66 -7.62 -2.92
CA PHE A 108 12.99 -7.26 -3.41
C PHE A 108 12.96 -6.88 -4.90
N ALA A 109 12.27 -7.68 -5.74
CA ALA A 109 12.10 -7.39 -7.16
C ALA A 109 11.36 -6.07 -7.42
N VAL A 110 10.38 -5.72 -6.56
CA VAL A 110 9.67 -4.42 -6.62
C VAL A 110 10.57 -3.26 -6.21
N ALA A 111 11.46 -3.45 -5.23
CA ALA A 111 12.33 -2.38 -4.77
C ALA A 111 13.54 -2.16 -5.68
N GLN A 112 14.08 -3.20 -6.31
CA GLN A 112 15.32 -3.18 -7.08
C GLN A 112 15.36 -2.14 -8.21
N PRO A 113 14.29 -1.91 -9.00
CA PRO A 113 14.28 -0.86 -10.02
C PRO A 113 14.46 0.57 -9.49
N HIS A 114 14.22 0.78 -8.18
CA HIS A 114 14.40 2.07 -7.52
C HIS A 114 15.80 2.25 -6.92
N ALA A 115 16.64 1.20 -6.94
CA ALA A 115 18.01 1.28 -6.44
C ALA A 115 18.84 2.27 -7.28
N GLY A 116 19.71 3.01 -6.62
CA GLY A 116 20.53 4.05 -7.23
C GLY A 116 21.48 4.66 -6.21
N ASP A 117 22.00 5.84 -6.49
CA ASP A 117 23.02 6.47 -5.65
C ASP A 117 22.58 6.74 -4.21
N TRP A 118 21.31 7.09 -4.02
CA TRP A 118 20.73 7.44 -2.72
C TRP A 118 19.95 6.30 -2.05
N LEU A 119 19.64 5.22 -2.78
CA LEU A 119 18.86 4.09 -2.27
C LEU A 119 19.55 2.77 -2.60
N GLU A 120 19.90 2.03 -1.56
CA GLU A 120 20.43 0.66 -1.67
C GLU A 120 19.40 -0.34 -1.17
N VAL A 121 19.06 -1.32 -2.01
CA VAL A 121 18.15 -2.41 -1.64
C VAL A 121 18.95 -3.57 -1.09
N ILE A 122 18.67 -3.99 0.13
CA ILE A 122 19.34 -5.08 0.82
C ILE A 122 18.35 -6.18 1.27
N CYS A 123 18.85 -7.38 1.52
CA CYS A 123 18.04 -8.42 2.16
C CYS A 123 17.99 -8.19 3.68
N ASN A 124 16.82 -8.42 4.27
CA ASN A 124 16.70 -8.42 5.73
C ASN A 124 17.61 -9.46 6.36
N PRO A 125 18.45 -9.08 7.32
CA PRO A 125 19.21 -10.06 8.12
C PRO A 125 18.24 -10.91 8.95
N LEU A 126 18.58 -12.17 9.21
CA LEU A 126 17.85 -12.96 10.20
C LEU A 126 18.00 -12.31 11.59
N ASP A 127 16.90 -12.30 12.36
CA ASP A 127 16.86 -11.60 13.65
C ASP A 127 17.58 -12.38 14.78
N ALA A 128 18.79 -12.85 14.50
CA ALA A 128 19.67 -13.45 15.48
C ALA A 128 20.71 -12.42 15.96
N PRO A 129 21.05 -12.38 17.26
CA PRO A 129 21.92 -11.34 17.83
C PRO A 129 23.19 -11.10 17.05
N TRP A 130 23.95 -12.15 16.75
CA TRP A 130 25.22 -12.03 16.03
C TRP A 130 25.07 -11.59 14.56
N ILE A 131 23.94 -11.94 13.92
CA ILE A 131 23.66 -11.56 12.52
C ILE A 131 23.31 -10.08 12.45
N VAL A 132 22.41 -9.62 13.31
CA VAL A 132 21.99 -8.20 13.33
C VAL A 132 23.17 -7.29 13.73
N HIS A 133 24.06 -7.73 14.62
CA HIS A 133 25.25 -6.97 14.97
C HIS A 133 26.15 -6.78 13.74
N ARG A 134 26.44 -7.85 12.97
CA ARG A 134 27.21 -7.78 11.72
C ARG A 134 26.56 -6.86 10.68
N ALA A 135 25.24 -6.97 10.53
CA ALA A 135 24.51 -6.13 9.59
C ALA A 135 24.57 -4.65 9.97
N LEU A 136 24.42 -4.31 11.25
CA LEU A 136 24.57 -2.94 11.75
C LEU A 136 26.00 -2.42 11.62
N ASP A 137 27.02 -3.29 11.79
CA ASP A 137 28.44 -2.90 11.60
C ASP A 137 28.76 -2.64 10.12
N ALA A 138 28.11 -3.36 9.20
CA ALA A 138 28.29 -3.16 7.77
C ALA A 138 27.56 -1.92 7.26
N VAL A 139 26.26 -1.77 7.58
CA VAL A 139 25.41 -0.68 7.08
C VAL A 139 25.65 0.66 7.79
N ARG A 140 26.02 0.63 9.08
CA ARG A 140 26.31 1.82 9.93
C ARG A 140 25.22 2.87 9.85
N PRO A 141 23.94 2.51 10.03
CA PRO A 141 22.87 3.48 9.88
C PRO A 141 22.91 4.54 11.00
N GLN A 142 22.45 5.74 10.70
CA GLN A 142 22.24 6.80 11.70
C GLN A 142 20.88 6.65 12.40
N ARG A 143 19.94 5.95 11.76
CA ARG A 143 18.57 5.74 12.25
C ARG A 143 18.00 4.43 11.68
N LEU A 144 17.11 3.81 12.45
CA LEU A 144 16.37 2.63 12.03
C LEU A 144 14.88 2.93 12.02
N ILE A 145 14.21 2.62 10.91
CA ILE A 145 12.77 2.82 10.70
C ILE A 145 12.14 1.48 10.37
N PHE A 146 11.20 1.03 11.19
CA PHE A 146 10.42 -0.17 10.95
C PHE A 146 9.11 0.16 10.27
N ILE A 147 8.78 -0.55 9.18
CA ILE A 147 7.52 -0.45 8.47
C ILE A 147 6.68 -1.69 8.78
N GLU A 148 5.55 -1.51 9.45
CA GLU A 148 4.54 -2.51 9.84
C GLU A 148 5.03 -3.68 10.73
N ALA A 149 6.33 -3.97 10.81
CA ALA A 149 6.87 -5.06 11.61
C ALA A 149 8.16 -4.68 12.34
N ILE A 150 8.29 -5.11 13.59
CA ILE A 150 9.49 -4.92 14.41
C ILE A 150 10.22 -6.24 14.57
N TRP A 151 11.54 -6.21 14.41
CA TRP A 151 12.43 -7.31 14.70
C TRP A 151 13.16 -7.03 16.02
N PRO A 152 12.85 -7.80 17.10
CA PRO A 152 13.27 -7.46 18.46
C PRO A 152 14.77 -7.33 18.67
N ASN A 153 15.58 -8.24 18.09
CA ASN A 153 17.04 -8.18 18.24
C ASN A 153 17.63 -7.00 17.45
N LEU A 154 17.11 -6.72 16.25
CA LEU A 154 17.56 -5.59 15.42
C LEU A 154 17.26 -4.26 16.14
N LEU A 155 16.06 -4.11 16.71
CA LEU A 155 15.71 -2.94 17.50
C LEU A 155 16.61 -2.81 18.76
N ALA A 156 16.78 -3.90 19.49
CA ALA A 156 17.60 -3.91 20.70
C ALA A 156 19.08 -3.60 20.40
N ALA A 157 19.62 -4.15 19.31
CA ALA A 157 21.01 -3.89 18.90
C ALA A 157 21.21 -2.44 18.46
N ALA A 158 20.21 -1.84 17.77
CA ALA A 158 20.20 -0.42 17.42
C ALA A 158 20.19 0.46 18.71
N LYS A 159 19.32 0.16 19.66
CA LYS A 159 19.23 0.93 20.92
C LYS A 159 20.49 0.83 21.77
N ARG A 160 21.16 -0.33 21.82
CA ARG A 160 22.48 -0.45 22.49
C ARG A 160 23.55 0.44 21.86
N ARG A 161 23.42 0.76 20.59
CA ARG A 161 24.34 1.67 19.87
C ARG A 161 23.91 3.14 19.93
N GLY A 162 22.84 3.45 20.67
CA GLY A 162 22.29 4.81 20.76
C GLY A 162 21.57 5.26 19.49
N LEU A 163 21.26 4.35 18.56
CA LEU A 163 20.57 4.70 17.33
C LEU A 163 19.09 5.00 17.59
N PRO A 164 18.56 6.10 17.06
CA PRO A 164 17.14 6.35 17.05
C PRO A 164 16.40 5.25 16.24
N ALA A 165 15.30 4.76 16.82
CA ALA A 165 14.48 3.72 16.20
C ALA A 165 13.01 4.12 16.23
N THR A 166 12.40 4.23 15.05
CA THR A 166 11.01 4.67 14.89
C THR A 166 10.18 3.61 14.19
N PHE A 167 8.87 3.71 14.33
CA PHE A 167 7.95 2.68 13.83
C PHE A 167 6.73 3.29 13.13
N LEU A 168 6.47 2.83 11.91
CA LEU A 168 5.22 3.06 11.18
C LEU A 168 4.39 1.77 11.24
N PRO A 169 3.46 1.66 12.18
CA PRO A 169 2.71 0.44 12.41
C PRO A 169 1.49 0.31 11.51
N ARG A 170 1.02 -0.94 11.41
CA ARG A 170 -0.34 -1.29 11.03
C ARG A 170 -0.98 -2.10 12.15
N LEU A 171 -2.03 -1.57 12.77
CA LEU A 171 -2.71 -2.23 13.87
C LEU A 171 -4.05 -2.84 13.42
N SER A 172 -4.02 -4.08 12.94
CA SER A 172 -5.25 -4.83 12.67
C SER A 172 -5.85 -5.39 13.97
N PRO A 173 -7.17 -5.69 14.02
CA PRO A 173 -7.79 -6.32 15.20
C PRO A 173 -7.09 -7.63 15.62
N ARG A 174 -6.62 -8.43 14.66
CA ARG A 174 -5.86 -9.67 14.92
C ARG A 174 -4.49 -9.39 15.54
N SER A 175 -3.76 -8.41 15.03
CA SER A 175 -2.44 -8.05 15.58
C SER A 175 -2.59 -7.43 16.97
N GLU A 176 -3.59 -6.58 17.19
CA GLU A 176 -3.89 -6.01 18.50
C GLU A 176 -4.21 -7.08 19.54
N ALA A 177 -5.12 -8.02 19.22
CA ALA A 177 -5.45 -9.12 20.14
C ALA A 177 -4.21 -9.96 20.48
N ARG A 178 -3.34 -10.24 19.50
CA ARG A 178 -2.07 -10.94 19.74
C ARG A 178 -1.12 -10.13 20.61
N PHE A 179 -0.92 -8.84 20.35
CA PHE A 179 -0.05 -7.99 21.15
C PHE A 179 -0.59 -7.84 22.58
N ARG A 180 -1.90 -7.76 22.76
CA ARG A 180 -2.55 -7.71 24.07
C ARG A 180 -2.33 -9.01 24.85
N ARG A 181 -2.50 -10.17 24.19
CA ARG A 181 -2.26 -11.50 24.81
C ARG A 181 -0.81 -11.66 25.28
N PHE A 182 0.15 -11.15 24.48
CA PHE A 182 1.59 -11.24 24.78
C PHE A 182 2.18 -9.91 25.29
N ARG A 183 1.37 -9.09 25.97
CA ARG A 183 1.77 -7.75 26.40
C ARG A 183 2.99 -7.76 27.32
N PHE A 184 3.17 -8.81 28.15
CA PHE A 184 4.36 -8.98 29.01
C PHE A 184 5.67 -9.02 28.20
N PHE A 185 5.59 -9.48 26.95
CA PHE A 185 6.70 -9.55 26.01
C PHE A 185 6.76 -8.32 25.07
N THR A 186 5.61 -7.92 24.48
CA THR A 186 5.57 -6.88 23.43
C THR A 186 5.75 -5.46 23.99
N ALA A 187 5.17 -5.16 25.16
CA ALA A 187 5.26 -3.82 25.74
C ALA A 187 6.70 -3.39 26.07
N PRO A 188 7.58 -4.24 26.66
CA PRO A 188 8.99 -3.89 26.85
C PRO A 188 9.74 -3.61 25.54
N ILE A 189 9.36 -4.27 24.43
CA ILE A 189 9.97 -4.03 23.11
C ILE A 189 9.46 -2.70 22.54
N PHE A 190 8.15 -2.42 22.59
CA PHE A 190 7.58 -1.16 22.11
C PHE A 190 8.14 0.06 22.87
N ARG A 191 8.47 -0.08 24.13
CA ARG A 191 9.12 0.98 24.94
C ARG A 191 10.56 1.30 24.51
N LEU A 192 11.16 0.52 23.61
CA LEU A 192 12.47 0.82 23.04
C LEU A 192 12.38 1.80 21.87
N LEU A 193 11.20 2.00 21.30
CA LEU A 193 10.98 2.93 20.19
C LEU A 193 11.06 4.37 20.68
N ASP A 194 11.63 5.25 19.87
CA ASP A 194 11.68 6.69 20.14
C ASP A 194 10.39 7.39 19.67
N ALA A 195 9.81 6.94 18.56
CA ALA A 195 8.51 7.41 18.10
C ALA A 195 7.73 6.31 17.35
N LEU A 196 6.42 6.47 17.34
CA LEU A 196 5.47 5.64 16.61
C LEU A 196 4.50 6.57 15.87
N ALA A 197 4.43 6.40 14.54
CA ALA A 197 3.54 7.15 13.65
C ALA A 197 2.21 6.40 13.52
N ALA A 198 1.21 6.79 14.31
CA ALA A 198 -0.14 6.23 14.24
C ALA A 198 -0.91 6.81 13.05
N ALA A 199 -1.68 5.95 12.35
CA ALA A 199 -2.44 6.38 11.19
C ALA A 199 -3.69 7.19 11.59
N GLU A 200 -4.36 6.81 12.67
CA GLU A 200 -5.63 7.41 13.10
C GLU A 200 -5.54 7.87 14.56
N PRO A 201 -6.30 8.91 14.95
CA PRO A 201 -6.36 9.35 16.34
C PRO A 201 -6.80 8.23 17.30
N GLU A 202 -7.73 7.38 16.88
CA GLU A 202 -8.27 6.25 17.65
C GLU A 202 -7.20 5.18 17.93
N ASP A 203 -6.23 5.04 17.05
CA ASP A 203 -5.12 4.11 17.25
C ASP A 203 -4.24 4.51 18.44
N THR A 204 -4.24 5.79 18.82
CA THR A 204 -3.43 6.30 19.94
C THR A 204 -3.77 5.59 21.25
N ALA A 205 -5.05 5.52 21.61
CA ALA A 205 -5.49 4.81 22.84
C ALA A 205 -5.17 3.31 22.78
N ARG A 206 -5.29 2.71 21.59
CA ARG A 206 -4.98 1.29 21.37
C ARG A 206 -3.49 1.03 21.60
N TRP A 207 -2.58 1.84 21.02
CA TRP A 207 -1.14 1.72 21.22
C TRP A 207 -0.70 1.99 22.66
N GLN A 208 -1.33 2.94 23.36
CA GLN A 208 -1.10 3.19 24.78
C GLN A 208 -1.46 1.94 25.61
N SER A 209 -2.60 1.30 25.31
CA SER A 209 -2.99 0.06 25.98
C SER A 209 -2.00 -1.08 25.78
N LEU A 210 -1.24 -1.06 24.70
CA LEU A 210 -0.18 -2.03 24.37
C LEU A 210 1.18 -1.66 24.99
N GLY A 211 1.28 -0.52 25.68
CA GLY A 211 2.45 -0.13 26.45
C GLY A 211 3.37 0.90 25.77
N VAL A 212 2.92 1.54 24.69
CA VAL A 212 3.63 2.68 24.10
C VAL A 212 3.35 3.94 24.92
N GLU A 213 4.38 4.70 25.23
CA GLU A 213 4.27 5.95 26.00
C GLU A 213 3.58 7.04 25.15
N PRO A 214 2.64 7.81 25.75
CA PRO A 214 1.92 8.87 25.02
C PRO A 214 2.84 9.87 24.32
N ALA A 215 3.96 10.22 24.98
CA ALA A 215 4.93 11.18 24.45
C ALA A 215 5.62 10.71 23.14
N ARG A 216 5.58 9.40 22.86
CA ARG A 216 6.19 8.79 21.66
C ARG A 216 5.19 8.55 20.54
N LEU A 217 3.90 8.79 20.77
CA LEU A 217 2.86 8.64 19.76
C LEU A 217 2.66 9.94 18.98
N ARG A 218 2.60 9.81 17.66
CA ARG A 218 2.29 10.90 16.74
C ARG A 218 1.23 10.44 15.77
N VAL A 219 0.14 11.18 15.65
CA VAL A 219 -0.88 10.93 14.63
C VAL A 219 -0.42 11.60 13.34
N THR A 220 -0.13 10.81 12.32
CA THR A 220 0.41 11.30 11.06
C THR A 220 -0.56 11.21 9.89
N GLY A 221 -1.67 10.50 10.07
CA GLY A 221 -2.54 10.07 8.99
C GLY A 221 -2.00 8.81 8.31
N ASN A 222 -2.77 8.27 7.40
CA ASN A 222 -2.39 7.05 6.68
C ASN A 222 -1.69 7.40 5.36
N ALA A 223 -0.38 7.20 5.30
CA ALA A 223 0.41 7.48 4.10
C ALA A 223 -0.02 6.66 2.86
N LYS A 224 -0.74 5.54 3.03
CA LYS A 224 -1.33 4.78 1.91
C LYS A 224 -2.49 5.53 1.26
N PHE A 225 -3.17 6.40 2.01
CA PHE A 225 -4.31 7.19 1.54
C PHE A 225 -3.91 8.59 1.08
N ASP A 226 -2.67 8.98 1.31
CA ASP A 226 -2.11 10.23 0.85
C ASP A 226 -1.73 10.09 -0.64
N ALA A 227 -2.72 10.18 -1.50
CA ALA A 227 -2.51 10.21 -2.94
C ALA A 227 -2.42 11.66 -3.40
N THR A 228 -1.48 11.95 -4.28
CA THR A 228 -1.45 13.24 -4.99
C THR A 228 -2.61 13.28 -5.97
N ALA A 229 -3.29 14.40 -6.05
CA ALA A 229 -4.26 14.64 -7.12
C ALA A 229 -3.57 14.49 -8.49
N SER A 230 -4.34 14.10 -9.53
CA SER A 230 -3.87 14.16 -10.91
C SER A 230 -3.51 15.62 -11.24
N ASP A 231 -2.45 15.82 -12.01
CA ASP A 231 -2.06 17.16 -12.48
C ASP A 231 -2.99 17.75 -13.55
N GLY A 232 -3.98 16.98 -13.98
CA GLY A 232 -5.00 17.37 -14.95
C GLY A 232 -4.56 17.32 -16.42
N ALA A 233 -3.27 17.37 -16.72
CA ALA A 233 -2.78 17.38 -18.10
C ALA A 233 -3.16 16.09 -18.84
N ARG A 234 -2.92 14.93 -18.26
CA ARG A 234 -3.30 13.62 -18.83
C ARG A 234 -4.81 13.41 -18.84
N THR A 235 -5.54 14.01 -17.92
CA THR A 235 -7.02 13.96 -17.92
C THR A 235 -7.57 14.66 -19.16
N ALA A 236 -6.99 15.79 -19.58
CA ALA A 236 -7.38 16.47 -20.82
C ALA A 236 -7.07 15.62 -22.06
N GLU A 237 -5.88 14.98 -22.11
CA GLU A 237 -5.51 14.03 -23.16
C GLU A 237 -6.53 12.88 -23.27
N PHE A 238 -6.88 12.27 -22.14
CA PHE A 238 -7.83 11.14 -22.14
C PHE A 238 -9.26 11.57 -22.46
N ARG A 239 -9.65 12.80 -22.13
CA ARG A 239 -10.92 13.36 -22.60
C ARG A 239 -10.93 13.52 -24.10
N ALA A 240 -9.90 14.10 -24.70
CA ALA A 240 -9.76 14.19 -26.14
C ALA A 240 -9.77 12.81 -26.82
N LEU A 241 -9.17 11.81 -26.18
CA LEU A 241 -9.22 10.43 -26.64
C LEU A 241 -10.64 9.87 -26.66
N LEU A 242 -11.44 10.07 -25.61
CA LEU A 242 -12.85 9.66 -25.59
C LEU A 242 -13.66 10.37 -26.67
N GLN A 243 -13.43 11.67 -26.87
CA GLN A 243 -14.06 12.43 -27.95
C GLN A 243 -13.71 11.87 -29.33
N SER A 244 -12.44 11.49 -29.57
CA SER A 244 -12.00 10.87 -30.83
C SER A 244 -12.66 9.52 -31.11
N LEU A 245 -13.11 8.82 -30.03
CA LEU A 245 -13.91 7.60 -30.12
C LEU A 245 -15.41 7.88 -30.33
N GLY A 246 -15.82 9.14 -30.39
CA GLY A 246 -17.22 9.54 -30.52
C GLY A 246 -18.00 9.54 -29.20
N ILE A 247 -17.33 9.47 -28.04
CA ILE A 247 -18.00 9.57 -26.74
C ILE A 247 -18.20 11.04 -26.40
N PRO A 248 -19.45 11.51 -26.22
CA PRO A 248 -19.75 12.89 -25.83
C PRO A 248 -19.17 13.26 -24.46
N ASP A 249 -18.87 14.54 -24.26
CA ASP A 249 -18.31 15.04 -22.97
C ASP A 249 -19.26 14.85 -21.78
N ASP A 250 -20.55 14.89 -22.02
CA ASP A 250 -21.62 14.71 -21.06
C ASP A 250 -22.08 13.27 -20.89
N ALA A 251 -21.53 12.33 -21.68
CA ALA A 251 -21.83 10.92 -21.56
C ALA A 251 -21.47 10.40 -20.16
N PRO A 252 -22.41 9.74 -19.47
CA PRO A 252 -22.08 9.12 -18.19
C PRO A 252 -21.09 7.96 -18.40
N VAL A 253 -20.04 7.95 -17.57
CA VAL A 253 -18.99 6.93 -17.62
C VAL A 253 -19.02 6.07 -16.36
N LEU A 254 -19.27 4.78 -16.52
CA LEU A 254 -19.08 3.78 -15.47
C LEU A 254 -17.65 3.25 -15.59
N LEU A 255 -16.85 3.37 -14.53
CA LEU A 255 -15.49 2.88 -14.50
C LEU A 255 -15.30 1.77 -13.46
N GLY A 256 -14.92 0.56 -13.90
CA GLY A 256 -14.46 -0.52 -13.02
C GLY A 256 -12.95 -0.39 -12.81
N GLY A 257 -12.54 0.03 -11.60
CA GLY A 257 -11.14 0.28 -11.27
C GLY A 257 -10.47 -0.91 -10.59
N SER A 258 -9.36 -1.40 -11.15
CA SER A 258 -8.58 -2.54 -10.64
C SER A 258 -9.42 -3.81 -10.43
N THR A 259 -10.19 -4.18 -11.45
CA THR A 259 -11.11 -5.33 -11.41
C THR A 259 -10.39 -6.67 -11.31
N PHE A 260 -11.12 -7.66 -10.79
CA PHE A 260 -10.69 -9.04 -10.61
C PHE A 260 -11.61 -10.02 -11.38
N PRO A 261 -11.17 -11.30 -11.58
CA PRO A 261 -11.95 -12.29 -12.32
C PRO A 261 -13.42 -12.36 -11.89
N GLY A 262 -14.32 -12.28 -12.89
CA GLY A 262 -15.77 -12.30 -12.70
C GLY A 262 -16.39 -10.91 -12.52
N GLU A 263 -15.67 -9.91 -12.03
CA GLU A 263 -16.20 -8.55 -11.88
C GLU A 263 -16.37 -7.86 -13.24
N GLU A 264 -15.51 -8.18 -14.20
CA GLU A 264 -15.56 -7.64 -15.57
C GLU A 264 -16.88 -8.04 -16.27
N CYS A 265 -17.28 -9.32 -16.15
CA CYS A 265 -18.55 -9.82 -16.68
C CYS A 265 -19.75 -9.17 -15.99
N ILE A 266 -19.73 -9.07 -14.64
CA ILE A 266 -20.79 -8.41 -13.86
C ILE A 266 -20.98 -6.95 -14.28
N LEU A 267 -19.88 -6.24 -14.50
CA LEU A 267 -19.93 -4.84 -14.95
C LEU A 267 -20.48 -4.72 -16.36
N ALA A 268 -20.05 -5.59 -17.28
CA ALA A 268 -20.51 -5.60 -18.67
C ALA A 268 -22.01 -5.95 -18.79
N GLU A 269 -22.50 -6.94 -18.06
CA GLU A 269 -23.92 -7.29 -18.00
C GLU A 269 -24.76 -6.17 -17.37
N THR A 270 -24.22 -5.55 -16.30
CA THR A 270 -24.85 -4.39 -15.67
C THR A 270 -24.93 -3.21 -16.64
N PHE A 271 -23.85 -2.94 -17.36
CA PHE A 271 -23.81 -1.91 -18.41
C PHE A 271 -24.88 -2.13 -19.48
N LEU A 272 -24.98 -3.35 -20.03
CA LEU A 272 -25.99 -3.69 -21.05
C LEU A 272 -27.41 -3.44 -20.55
N THR A 273 -27.69 -3.80 -19.30
CA THR A 273 -29.01 -3.57 -18.68
C THR A 273 -29.28 -2.06 -18.50
N LEU A 274 -28.29 -1.30 -18.04
CA LEU A 274 -28.44 0.12 -17.76
C LEU A 274 -28.51 0.98 -19.01
N ARG A 275 -27.88 0.53 -20.12
CA ARG A 275 -27.87 1.22 -21.41
C ARG A 275 -29.29 1.42 -21.95
N GLY A 276 -30.24 0.55 -21.66
CA GLY A 276 -31.64 0.75 -22.03
C GLY A 276 -32.26 2.01 -21.42
N LYS A 277 -31.80 2.43 -20.24
CA LYS A 277 -32.23 3.65 -19.53
C LYS A 277 -31.29 4.85 -19.77
N PHE A 278 -30.02 4.57 -19.99
CA PHE A 278 -28.96 5.57 -20.21
C PHE A 278 -28.22 5.26 -21.55
N PRO A 279 -28.81 5.63 -22.72
CA PRO A 279 -28.26 5.23 -24.02
C PRO A 279 -26.83 5.71 -24.29
N ALA A 280 -26.45 6.85 -23.71
CA ALA A 280 -25.09 7.41 -23.82
C ALA A 280 -24.11 6.87 -22.79
N LEU A 281 -24.53 5.91 -21.93
CA LEU A 281 -23.63 5.32 -20.93
C LEU A 281 -22.43 4.65 -21.64
N PHE A 282 -21.24 4.92 -21.14
CA PHE A 282 -20.00 4.32 -21.58
C PHE A 282 -19.33 3.53 -20.47
N LEU A 283 -18.75 2.37 -20.80
CA LEU A 283 -18.08 1.51 -19.83
C LEU A 283 -16.57 1.55 -20.03
N ILE A 284 -15.83 1.78 -18.93
CA ILE A 284 -14.38 1.62 -18.86
C ILE A 284 -14.05 0.54 -17.86
N ILE A 285 -13.22 -0.45 -18.25
CA ILE A 285 -12.72 -1.51 -17.36
C ILE A 285 -11.21 -1.43 -17.30
N ALA A 286 -10.68 -1.30 -16.09
CA ALA A 286 -9.26 -1.32 -15.79
C ALA A 286 -8.93 -2.53 -14.91
N PRO A 287 -8.48 -3.65 -15.47
CA PRO A 287 -8.13 -4.83 -14.69
C PRO A 287 -6.88 -4.57 -13.84
N ARG A 288 -6.84 -5.18 -12.65
CA ARG A 288 -5.65 -5.10 -11.77
C ARG A 288 -4.40 -5.71 -12.42
N HIS A 289 -4.60 -6.71 -13.25
CA HIS A 289 -3.59 -7.47 -13.97
C HIS A 289 -3.83 -7.32 -15.47
N VAL A 290 -3.08 -6.41 -16.10
CA VAL A 290 -3.23 -6.06 -17.53
C VAL A 290 -2.96 -7.26 -18.45
N GLU A 291 -2.13 -8.21 -18.01
CA GLU A 291 -1.87 -9.47 -18.72
C GLU A 291 -3.11 -10.34 -18.91
N ARG A 292 -4.21 -10.06 -18.17
CA ARG A 292 -5.49 -10.73 -18.34
C ARG A 292 -6.33 -10.20 -19.50
N ALA A 293 -5.89 -9.16 -20.21
CA ALA A 293 -6.69 -8.52 -21.26
C ALA A 293 -7.26 -9.54 -22.28
N ALA A 294 -6.45 -10.47 -22.76
CA ALA A 294 -6.91 -11.51 -23.69
C ALA A 294 -7.99 -12.43 -23.09
N ALA A 295 -7.84 -12.83 -21.82
CA ALA A 295 -8.83 -13.63 -21.12
C ALA A 295 -10.15 -12.87 -20.93
N ILE A 296 -10.08 -11.60 -20.55
CA ILE A 296 -11.25 -10.72 -20.38
C ILE A 296 -12.01 -10.57 -21.72
N LEU A 297 -11.30 -10.36 -22.81
CA LEU A 297 -11.93 -10.28 -24.14
C LEU A 297 -12.67 -11.58 -24.49
N SER A 298 -12.07 -12.73 -24.18
CA SER A 298 -12.70 -14.06 -24.37
C SER A 298 -13.92 -14.22 -23.49
N GLU A 299 -13.84 -13.84 -22.20
CA GLU A 299 -14.96 -13.92 -21.24
C GLU A 299 -16.13 -13.02 -21.65
N LEU A 300 -15.87 -11.86 -22.24
CA LEU A 300 -16.89 -10.89 -22.66
C LEU A 300 -17.43 -11.14 -24.07
N SER A 301 -16.83 -12.03 -24.86
CA SER A 301 -17.22 -12.28 -26.25
C SER A 301 -18.69 -12.68 -26.43
N PRO A 302 -19.33 -13.46 -25.52
CA PRO A 302 -20.75 -13.80 -25.64
C PRO A 302 -21.70 -12.60 -25.54
N LEU A 303 -21.23 -11.48 -24.98
CA LEU A 303 -22.04 -10.26 -24.80
C LEU A 303 -22.12 -9.38 -26.05
N ASN A 304 -21.38 -9.72 -27.11
CA ASN A 304 -21.34 -9.00 -28.40
C ASN A 304 -21.07 -7.47 -28.26
N LEU A 305 -20.25 -7.09 -27.28
CA LEU A 305 -19.84 -5.70 -27.05
C LEU A 305 -18.71 -5.30 -28.03
N ARG A 306 -18.77 -4.09 -28.54
CA ARG A 306 -17.65 -3.47 -29.30
C ARG A 306 -16.62 -3.00 -28.31
N ILE A 307 -15.57 -3.79 -28.10
CA ILE A 307 -14.51 -3.53 -27.12
C ILE A 307 -13.30 -2.98 -27.85
N VAL A 308 -12.75 -1.88 -27.34
CA VAL A 308 -11.49 -1.30 -27.81
C VAL A 308 -10.47 -1.37 -26.65
N ARG A 309 -9.23 -1.73 -26.98
CA ARG A 309 -8.15 -1.76 -26.02
C ARG A 309 -7.41 -0.44 -26.00
N ARG A 310 -7.02 0.01 -24.81
CA ARG A 310 -6.23 1.25 -24.67
C ARG A 310 -4.91 1.20 -25.46
N SER A 311 -4.24 0.05 -25.47
CA SER A 311 -2.97 -0.15 -26.19
C SER A 311 -3.10 -0.08 -27.71
N GLU A 312 -4.31 -0.26 -28.25
CA GLU A 312 -4.57 -0.27 -29.70
C GLU A 312 -5.06 1.09 -30.23
N LEU A 313 -5.30 2.06 -29.33
CA LEU A 313 -5.75 3.39 -29.71
C LEU A 313 -4.61 4.23 -30.29
N THR A 314 -4.49 4.21 -31.61
CA THR A 314 -3.47 4.96 -32.39
C THR A 314 -4.05 6.13 -33.22
N GLY A 315 -5.33 6.47 -33.02
CA GLY A 315 -6.03 7.53 -33.80
C GLY A 315 -7.44 7.11 -34.18
N SER A 316 -8.17 7.96 -34.91
CA SER A 316 -9.60 7.86 -35.22
C SER A 316 -10.06 6.46 -35.65
N GLY A 317 -10.80 5.79 -34.74
CA GLY A 317 -11.57 4.59 -35.05
C GLY A 317 -12.90 4.95 -35.73
N SER A 318 -13.36 4.10 -36.66
CA SER A 318 -14.54 4.38 -37.47
C SER A 318 -15.88 4.03 -36.81
N GLN A 319 -15.89 3.45 -35.61
CA GLN A 319 -17.13 3.03 -34.92
C GLN A 319 -17.07 3.32 -33.44
N LEU A 320 -18.18 3.84 -32.86
CA LEU A 320 -18.38 4.10 -31.47
C LEU A 320 -18.25 2.80 -30.63
N PRO A 321 -17.28 2.67 -29.72
CA PRO A 321 -17.16 1.48 -28.87
C PRO A 321 -18.20 1.49 -27.76
N ASP A 322 -18.50 0.31 -27.22
CA ASP A 322 -19.35 0.13 -26.04
C ASP A 322 -18.51 0.10 -24.75
N LEU A 323 -17.27 -0.39 -24.85
CA LEU A 323 -16.35 -0.59 -23.73
C LEU A 323 -14.92 -0.25 -24.13
N LEU A 324 -14.23 0.48 -23.25
CA LEU A 324 -12.78 0.68 -23.30
C LEU A 324 -12.11 -0.20 -22.23
N LEU A 325 -11.27 -1.13 -22.66
CA LEU A 325 -10.44 -1.95 -21.79
C LEU A 325 -9.07 -1.29 -21.61
N LEU A 326 -8.76 -0.87 -20.39
CA LEU A 326 -7.45 -0.29 -20.04
C LEU A 326 -6.44 -1.41 -19.77
N ASP A 327 -5.74 -1.81 -20.80
CA ASP A 327 -4.68 -2.83 -20.76
C ASP A 327 -3.27 -2.23 -20.64
N THR A 328 -3.19 -0.98 -20.20
CA THR A 328 -1.95 -0.25 -19.90
C THR A 328 -1.80 -0.01 -18.40
N THR A 329 -0.57 0.27 -17.94
CA THR A 329 -0.28 0.51 -16.52
C THR A 329 0.04 1.99 -16.26
N GLY A 330 -0.27 2.46 -15.02
CA GLY A 330 0.10 3.81 -14.56
C GLY A 330 -0.83 4.94 -15.01
N GLU A 331 -1.97 4.63 -15.66
CA GLU A 331 -2.92 5.63 -16.17
C GLU A 331 -4.22 5.73 -15.36
N LEU A 332 -4.57 4.72 -14.57
CA LEU A 332 -5.89 4.57 -13.95
C LEU A 332 -6.29 5.79 -13.09
N ARG A 333 -5.35 6.40 -12.39
CA ARG A 333 -5.62 7.58 -11.56
C ARG A 333 -6.19 8.75 -12.38
N ASP A 334 -5.69 8.95 -13.59
CA ASP A 334 -6.13 10.05 -14.46
C ASP A 334 -7.48 9.73 -15.12
N TRP A 335 -7.74 8.44 -15.40
CA TRP A 335 -9.03 7.95 -15.88
C TRP A 335 -10.17 8.13 -14.85
N TYR A 336 -9.87 8.04 -13.54
CA TYR A 336 -10.89 8.29 -12.52
C TYR A 336 -11.52 9.68 -12.64
N ALA A 337 -10.77 10.69 -13.06
CA ALA A 337 -11.29 12.03 -13.22
C ALA A 337 -12.36 12.17 -14.34
N LEU A 338 -12.47 11.20 -15.24
CA LEU A 338 -13.47 11.16 -16.32
C LEU A 338 -14.71 10.33 -15.93
N ALA A 339 -14.66 9.55 -14.86
CA ALA A 339 -15.77 8.69 -14.46
C ALA A 339 -16.94 9.48 -13.86
N THR A 340 -18.16 9.01 -14.10
CA THR A 340 -19.37 9.46 -13.41
C THR A 340 -19.55 8.72 -12.09
N VAL A 341 -19.29 7.40 -12.10
CA VAL A 341 -19.31 6.51 -10.92
C VAL A 341 -18.17 5.51 -11.08
N VAL A 342 -17.50 5.18 -9.97
CA VAL A 342 -16.42 4.20 -9.95
C VAL A 342 -16.81 2.98 -9.13
N PHE A 343 -16.71 1.80 -9.73
CA PHE A 343 -16.72 0.53 -9.02
C PHE A 343 -15.30 0.14 -8.63
N ILE A 344 -15.09 -0.22 -7.37
CA ILE A 344 -13.79 -0.65 -6.85
C ILE A 344 -13.68 -2.17 -6.96
N GLY A 345 -12.72 -2.63 -7.74
CA GLY A 345 -12.50 -4.05 -7.97
C GLY A 345 -11.94 -4.81 -6.76
N LYS A 346 -11.90 -6.14 -6.88
CA LYS A 346 -11.55 -7.10 -5.82
C LYS A 346 -12.43 -6.98 -4.57
N SER A 347 -13.60 -6.43 -4.72
CA SER A 347 -14.49 -6.17 -3.61
C SER A 347 -15.76 -7.01 -3.63
N LEU A 348 -16.11 -7.56 -4.80
CA LEU A 348 -17.36 -8.33 -5.00
C LEU A 348 -17.11 -9.84 -5.16
N THR A 349 -16.14 -10.23 -5.98
CA THR A 349 -15.83 -11.64 -6.29
C THR A 349 -14.63 -12.18 -5.53
N ALA A 350 -13.81 -11.31 -4.92
CA ALA A 350 -12.60 -11.69 -4.20
C ALA A 350 -12.43 -10.82 -2.94
N THR A 351 -11.60 -11.29 -2.00
CA THR A 351 -11.38 -10.63 -0.71
C THR A 351 -10.23 -9.62 -0.76
N GLY A 352 -10.36 -8.53 0.00
CA GLY A 352 -9.32 -7.54 0.23
C GLY A 352 -9.63 -6.13 -0.28
N GLY A 353 -10.32 -6.01 -1.39
CA GLY A 353 -10.59 -4.72 -2.05
C GLY A 353 -9.35 -4.05 -2.66
N GLN A 354 -9.56 -3.15 -3.62
CA GLN A 354 -8.53 -2.27 -4.19
C GLN A 354 -8.67 -0.85 -3.63
N ASN A 355 -7.75 0.05 -4.00
CA ASN A 355 -7.68 1.40 -3.44
C ASN A 355 -8.91 2.26 -3.81
N PRO A 356 -9.79 2.60 -2.86
CA PRO A 356 -10.96 3.43 -3.13
C PRO A 356 -10.68 4.93 -2.96
N VAL A 357 -9.48 5.30 -2.49
CA VAL A 357 -9.15 6.69 -2.15
C VAL A 357 -8.85 7.52 -3.38
N GLU A 358 -8.17 6.95 -4.39
CA GLU A 358 -7.81 7.66 -5.62
C GLU A 358 -9.04 8.22 -6.35
N PRO A 359 -10.11 7.44 -6.64
CA PRO A 359 -11.31 8.00 -7.28
C PRO A 359 -12.04 9.02 -6.40
N VAL A 360 -12.03 8.85 -5.08
CA VAL A 360 -12.60 9.83 -4.14
C VAL A 360 -11.84 11.17 -4.22
N LEU A 361 -10.52 11.14 -4.26
CA LEU A 361 -9.70 12.36 -4.41
C LEU A 361 -9.92 13.01 -5.79
N ALA A 362 -10.22 12.22 -6.83
CA ALA A 362 -10.67 12.73 -8.13
C ALA A 362 -12.11 13.27 -8.11
N GLY A 363 -12.78 13.30 -6.95
CA GLY A 363 -14.14 13.83 -6.78
C GLY A 363 -15.25 12.90 -7.30
N ARG A 364 -14.99 11.57 -7.33
CA ARG A 364 -15.94 10.60 -7.87
C ARG A 364 -16.57 9.75 -6.76
N PRO A 365 -17.90 9.50 -6.84
CA PRO A 365 -18.55 8.58 -5.94
C PRO A 365 -18.09 7.16 -6.21
N VAL A 366 -17.90 6.37 -5.13
CA VAL A 366 -17.42 5.00 -5.21
C VAL A 366 -18.49 4.01 -4.78
N VAL A 367 -18.53 2.88 -5.48
CA VAL A 367 -19.34 1.70 -5.17
C VAL A 367 -18.40 0.51 -5.02
N PHE A 368 -18.59 -0.30 -3.98
CA PHE A 368 -17.76 -1.49 -3.74
C PHE A 368 -18.57 -2.63 -3.12
N GLY A 369 -18.08 -3.85 -3.31
CA GLY A 369 -18.66 -5.05 -2.70
C GLY A 369 -18.35 -5.18 -1.21
N PRO A 370 -18.71 -6.31 -0.56
CA PRO A 370 -18.55 -6.52 0.88
C PRO A 370 -17.09 -6.69 1.32
N HIS A 371 -16.17 -6.94 0.40
CA HIS A 371 -14.80 -7.34 0.68
C HIS A 371 -13.81 -6.18 0.56
N MET A 372 -13.75 -5.32 1.58
CA MET A 372 -12.83 -4.17 1.64
C MET A 372 -11.84 -4.27 2.81
N GLU A 373 -11.38 -5.47 3.15
CA GLU A 373 -10.57 -5.74 4.34
C GLU A 373 -9.26 -4.95 4.38
N ASN A 374 -8.65 -4.67 3.22
CA ASN A 374 -7.42 -3.88 3.14
C ASN A 374 -7.65 -2.40 3.43
N PHE A 375 -8.88 -1.93 3.30
CA PHE A 375 -9.31 -0.53 3.45
C PHE A 375 -10.44 -0.38 4.48
N ALA A 376 -10.63 -1.38 5.36
CA ALA A 376 -11.76 -1.47 6.28
C ALA A 376 -11.96 -0.21 7.13
N ALA A 377 -10.89 0.42 7.61
CA ALA A 377 -10.98 1.60 8.45
C ALA A 377 -11.64 2.79 7.71
N ILE A 378 -11.14 3.11 6.51
CA ILE A 378 -11.67 4.26 5.77
C ILE A 378 -13.05 3.97 5.18
N THR A 379 -13.30 2.76 4.70
CA THR A 379 -14.62 2.39 4.14
C THR A 379 -15.69 2.35 5.21
N ALA A 380 -15.40 1.89 6.43
CA ALA A 380 -16.33 1.96 7.55
C ALA A 380 -16.72 3.42 7.90
N ARG A 381 -15.74 4.33 7.92
CA ARG A 381 -16.00 5.77 8.13
C ARG A 381 -16.86 6.36 7.02
N TRP A 382 -16.59 6.01 5.76
CA TRP A 382 -17.41 6.48 4.63
C TRP A 382 -18.84 5.96 4.69
N LEU A 383 -19.04 4.67 5.04
CA LEU A 383 -20.38 4.10 5.19
C LEU A 383 -21.14 4.76 6.35
N ALA A 384 -20.49 4.99 7.48
CA ALA A 384 -21.10 5.67 8.63
C ALA A 384 -21.49 7.13 8.34
N ALA A 385 -20.74 7.79 7.44
CA ALA A 385 -21.00 9.17 7.01
C ALA A 385 -21.91 9.27 5.77
N ASP A 386 -22.45 8.16 5.27
CA ASP A 386 -23.19 8.10 4.00
C ASP A 386 -22.40 8.77 2.86
N ALA A 387 -21.13 8.35 2.71
CA ALA A 387 -20.16 8.92 1.78
C ALA A 387 -19.74 7.94 0.66
N ALA A 388 -20.16 6.69 0.73
CA ALA A 388 -19.91 5.66 -0.28
C ALA A 388 -21.06 4.65 -0.30
N VAL A 389 -21.10 3.82 -1.33
CA VAL A 389 -22.13 2.78 -1.46
C VAL A 389 -21.48 1.40 -1.40
N GLN A 390 -21.90 0.57 -0.46
CA GLN A 390 -21.55 -0.84 -0.42
C GLN A 390 -22.71 -1.68 -0.96
N VAL A 391 -22.38 -2.67 -1.78
CA VAL A 391 -23.35 -3.60 -2.38
C VAL A 391 -23.01 -5.03 -1.98
N ARG A 392 -24.01 -5.90 -1.89
CA ARG A 392 -23.85 -7.30 -1.49
C ARG A 392 -23.56 -8.22 -2.67
N ASP A 393 -24.14 -7.87 -3.84
CA ASP A 393 -24.13 -8.72 -5.03
C ASP A 393 -24.32 -7.92 -6.32
N ALA A 394 -24.30 -8.60 -7.46
CA ALA A 394 -24.48 -8.00 -8.78
C ALA A 394 -25.87 -7.35 -8.99
N ALA A 395 -26.92 -7.87 -8.35
CA ALA A 395 -28.27 -7.31 -8.49
C ALA A 395 -28.37 -5.98 -7.75
N GLU A 396 -27.81 -5.90 -6.54
CA GLU A 396 -27.75 -4.64 -5.79
C GLU A 396 -26.81 -3.63 -6.47
N LEU A 397 -25.68 -4.09 -7.03
CA LEU A 397 -24.77 -3.23 -7.83
C LEU A 397 -25.53 -2.55 -8.96
N ARG A 398 -26.32 -3.30 -9.73
CA ARG A 398 -27.13 -2.77 -10.83
C ARG A 398 -28.11 -1.71 -10.34
N THR A 399 -28.82 -2.00 -9.24
CA THR A 399 -29.83 -1.09 -8.65
C THR A 399 -29.17 0.21 -8.18
N GLN A 400 -28.06 0.12 -7.45
CA GLN A 400 -27.35 1.29 -6.93
C GLN A 400 -26.72 2.13 -8.04
N LEU A 401 -26.15 1.50 -9.06
CA LEU A 401 -25.62 2.21 -10.23
C LEU A 401 -26.74 2.93 -11.01
N ALA A 402 -27.91 2.31 -11.19
CA ALA A 402 -29.05 2.97 -11.82
C ALA A 402 -29.48 4.23 -11.05
N THR A 403 -29.51 4.14 -9.72
CA THR A 403 -29.83 5.27 -8.83
C THR A 403 -28.80 6.38 -8.95
N LEU A 404 -27.51 6.03 -8.86
CA LEU A 404 -26.41 6.99 -8.94
C LEU A 404 -26.32 7.67 -10.32
N LEU A 405 -26.56 6.94 -11.41
CA LEU A 405 -26.56 7.53 -12.75
C LEU A 405 -27.71 8.53 -12.94
N ALA A 406 -28.89 8.26 -12.33
CA ALA A 406 -30.07 9.11 -12.43
C ALA A 406 -30.00 10.35 -11.52
N ASP A 407 -29.20 10.34 -10.45
CA ASP A 407 -29.20 11.39 -9.42
C ASP A 407 -27.83 12.08 -9.29
N PRO A 408 -27.58 13.18 -10.03
CA PRO A 408 -26.36 13.97 -9.92
C PRO A 408 -26.13 14.57 -8.52
N ALA A 409 -27.21 14.98 -7.82
CA ALA A 409 -27.10 15.58 -6.49
C ALA A 409 -26.61 14.56 -5.47
N ARG A 410 -27.12 13.33 -5.53
CA ARG A 410 -26.65 12.20 -4.71
C ARG A 410 -25.18 11.90 -4.97
N ARG A 411 -24.76 11.85 -6.24
CA ARG A 411 -23.34 11.65 -6.59
C ARG A 411 -22.44 12.73 -5.99
N ALA A 412 -22.83 14.00 -6.13
CA ALA A 412 -22.08 15.13 -5.59
C ALA A 412 -21.94 15.04 -4.06
N THR A 413 -23.05 14.73 -3.37
CA THR A 413 -23.06 14.58 -1.91
C THR A 413 -22.13 13.47 -1.44
N LEU A 414 -22.19 12.27 -2.05
CA LEU A 414 -21.32 11.15 -1.73
C LEU A 414 -19.84 11.52 -1.93
N ALA A 415 -19.51 12.08 -3.10
CA ALA A 415 -18.15 12.46 -3.44
C ALA A 415 -17.58 13.54 -2.50
N GLN A 416 -18.38 14.54 -2.16
CA GLN A 416 -17.99 15.61 -1.24
C GLN A 416 -17.70 15.08 0.17
N ARG A 417 -18.59 14.25 0.72
CA ARG A 417 -18.42 13.66 2.05
C ARG A 417 -17.22 12.72 2.10
N ALA A 418 -17.07 11.84 1.09
CA ALA A 418 -15.94 10.94 1.02
C ALA A 418 -14.61 11.69 0.92
N ARG A 419 -14.57 12.76 0.10
CA ARG A 419 -13.38 13.59 -0.08
C ARG A 419 -13.01 14.34 1.20
N ALA A 420 -13.99 14.84 1.96
CA ALA A 420 -13.73 15.50 3.24
C ALA A 420 -13.01 14.56 4.23
N ILE A 421 -13.47 13.30 4.34
CA ILE A 421 -12.85 12.30 5.19
C ILE A 421 -11.46 11.91 4.65
N ALA A 422 -11.30 11.74 3.34
CA ALA A 422 -10.01 11.40 2.73
C ALA A 422 -8.98 12.53 2.89
N ALA A 423 -9.42 13.80 2.90
CA ALA A 423 -8.57 14.97 3.05
C ALA A 423 -7.85 15.02 4.41
N GLU A 424 -8.36 14.36 5.44
CA GLU A 424 -7.68 14.23 6.74
C GLU A 424 -6.32 13.52 6.61
N HIS A 425 -6.16 12.69 5.58
CA HIS A 425 -4.93 11.98 5.28
C HIS A 425 -4.00 12.73 4.31
N THR A 426 -4.42 13.88 3.77
CA THR A 426 -3.58 14.68 2.87
C THR A 426 -2.33 15.15 3.61
N GLY A 427 -1.16 15.00 2.98
CA GLY A 427 0.14 15.28 3.60
C GLY A 427 0.59 14.26 4.65
N ALA A 428 -0.13 13.12 4.79
CA ALA A 428 0.25 12.08 5.73
C ALA A 428 1.63 11.51 5.44
N THR A 429 2.05 11.43 4.18
CA THR A 429 3.39 10.96 3.79
C THR A 429 4.47 11.87 4.36
N THR A 430 4.30 13.19 4.21
CA THR A 430 5.23 14.19 4.73
C THR A 430 5.28 14.15 6.26
N ARG A 431 4.11 14.23 6.94
CA ARG A 431 4.05 14.14 8.41
C ARG A 431 4.65 12.85 8.95
N THR A 432 4.42 11.73 8.25
CA THR A 432 5.01 10.44 8.60
C THR A 432 6.52 10.48 8.44
N ALA A 433 7.04 10.93 7.30
CA ALA A 433 8.47 11.03 7.05
C ALA A 433 9.16 11.95 8.06
N GLU A 434 8.59 13.12 8.37
CA GLU A 434 9.09 14.04 9.39
C GLU A 434 9.13 13.37 10.78
N THR A 435 8.05 12.70 11.17
CA THR A 435 8.00 11.97 12.44
C THR A 435 9.06 10.89 12.52
N LEU A 436 9.20 10.08 11.46
CA LEU A 436 10.18 8.99 11.42
C LEU A 436 11.62 9.50 11.35
N LEU A 437 11.86 10.67 10.74
CA LEU A 437 13.17 11.25 10.53
C LEU A 437 13.66 12.09 11.72
N PHE A 438 12.81 12.92 12.31
CA PHE A 438 13.24 13.93 13.28
C PHE A 438 12.89 13.62 14.74
N SER A 439 12.09 12.58 15.03
CA SER A 439 11.83 12.16 16.43
C SER A 439 13.11 11.68 17.11
N ARG A 440 13.35 12.20 18.31
CA ARG A 440 14.48 11.85 19.18
C ARG A 440 14.03 10.95 20.33
#